data_93a0a9333789952da85f11f85b787952
#
_entry.id   93a0a9333789952da85f11f85b787952
#
_cell.length_a   1.000
_cell.length_b   1.000
_cell.length_c   1.000
_cell.angle_alpha   90.00
_cell.angle_beta   90.00
_cell.angle_gamma   90.00
#
_symmetry.space_group_name_H-M   'P 1'
#
loop_
_entity.id
_entity.type
_entity.pdbx_description
1 polymer ?
#
loop_
_entity_poly.entity_id
_entity_poly.type
_entity_poly.pdbx_seq_one_letter_code
_entity_poly.pdbx_strand_id
1 'polypeptide(L)'
;TSIIVELESGKHDILVEGEQNDSPTLYWKKVTDETVFYSPVAQSLDYTVFAGNAEEVMASYRETTGPAPMMPIWALGYIHCRERYNTQDELLENARIFREKGIPLDMIVQDWQYWGKYGWNAMRFDEDRYPDPDQMVSKLHQMNIKLMISVWSKIDKQSDLGQEMNNKGYYIPDTDWIDFFNPDASNFYWKNFKEKLLPFKIDGWWLDATEPENDDLKNRLINNGTLPGELLRNVYPLYVNKSVYNGLRKDDPLGRRAFILTRSAFSGIQRYGTATWSGDVGNDWESFRRQITGGLGQMSTGIPWWTYDAGGFFRPGDQYTNTDYHELFIRWFQTATFFPILRVHGYMSNTEPWRYGDEVENIVRKYLDIRYRMLPYIYSESARVSFNGSTLMRPLVMDFSDDINALEQKHQFMFGPSLLVVPVTESNKSSWSVYLPENNNG
;
A
#
# COMPACT_ATOMS: atom_id res chain seq x y z
N THR A 1 10.31 19.33 5.84
CA THR A 1 11.47 20.08 6.38
C THR A 1 11.75 19.53 7.77
N SER A 2 12.99 19.10 8.04
CA SER A 2 13.40 18.69 9.38
C SER A 2 14.13 19.84 10.05
N ILE A 3 13.76 20.13 11.28
CA ILE A 3 14.44 21.13 12.13
C ILE A 3 15.03 20.36 13.31
N ILE A 4 16.33 20.53 13.54
CA ILE A 4 17.01 20.02 14.73
C ILE A 4 17.18 21.18 15.68
N VAL A 5 16.67 21.03 16.90
CA VAL A 5 16.79 22.02 17.97
C VAL A 5 17.44 21.34 19.16
N GLU A 6 18.56 21.89 19.65
CA GLU A 6 19.13 21.50 20.92
C GLU A 6 18.43 22.29 22.04
N LEU A 7 17.91 21.59 23.04
CA LEU A 7 17.25 22.17 24.18
C LEU A 7 18.04 21.86 25.46
N GLU A 8 18.18 22.86 26.30
CA GLU A 8 18.75 22.63 27.63
C GLU A 8 17.82 21.77 28.51
N SER A 9 18.35 21.19 29.57
CA SER A 9 17.54 20.44 30.51
C SER A 9 16.45 21.30 31.15
N GLY A 10 15.20 20.89 31.08
CA GLY A 10 14.08 21.63 31.61
C GLY A 10 12.75 21.27 30.95
N LYS A 11 11.69 21.99 31.35
CA LYS A 11 10.37 21.89 30.74
C LYS A 11 10.33 22.84 29.53
N HIS A 12 9.98 22.31 28.36
CA HIS A 12 9.83 23.08 27.15
C HIS A 12 8.42 22.84 26.57
N ASP A 13 7.77 23.92 26.19
CA ASP A 13 6.52 23.87 25.44
C ASP A 13 6.85 23.98 23.94
N ILE A 14 6.55 22.96 23.17
CA ILE A 14 6.82 22.91 21.73
C ILE A 14 5.49 22.99 21.00
N LEU A 15 5.31 24.04 20.19
CA LEU A 15 4.19 24.18 19.28
C LEU A 15 4.63 23.75 17.89
N VAL A 16 3.93 22.78 17.32
CA VAL A 16 4.12 22.35 15.93
C VAL A 16 2.84 22.66 15.17
N GLU A 17 2.94 23.55 14.20
CA GLU A 17 1.84 23.93 13.31
C GLU A 17 2.09 23.36 11.92
N GLY A 18 1.06 22.79 11.30
CA GLY A 18 1.09 22.25 9.95
C GLY A 18 -0.27 22.36 9.29
N GLU A 19 -0.30 22.20 7.98
CA GLU A 19 -1.55 22.09 7.24
C GLU A 19 -2.25 20.76 7.53
N GLN A 20 -3.54 20.68 7.25
CA GLN A 20 -4.41 19.56 7.61
C GLN A 20 -3.92 18.20 7.08
N ASN A 21 -3.20 18.20 5.95
CA ASN A 21 -2.63 17.01 5.33
C ASN A 21 -1.18 16.72 5.74
N ASP A 22 -0.57 17.62 6.51
CA ASP A 22 0.75 17.40 7.07
C ASP A 22 0.61 16.66 8.40
N SER A 23 1.24 15.51 8.52
CA SER A 23 1.38 14.81 9.79
C SER A 23 2.73 15.17 10.39
N PRO A 24 2.83 16.26 11.19
CA PRO A 24 4.07 16.62 11.80
C PRO A 24 4.52 15.51 12.74
N THR A 25 5.72 15.01 12.53
CA THR A 25 6.31 13.99 13.37
C THR A 25 7.39 14.64 14.22
N LEU A 26 7.22 14.59 15.52
CA LEU A 26 8.22 15.09 16.47
C LEU A 26 9.14 13.92 16.86
N TYR A 27 10.40 14.00 16.46
CA TYR A 27 11.46 13.12 16.94
C TYR A 27 12.27 13.87 18.00
N TRP A 28 12.43 13.25 19.15
CA TRP A 28 13.34 13.77 20.14
C TRP A 28 14.22 12.65 20.68
N LYS A 29 15.48 12.99 20.88
CA LYS A 29 16.44 12.14 21.57
C LYS A 29 16.77 12.79 22.89
N LYS A 30 16.37 12.18 23.98
CA LYS A 30 16.73 12.64 25.32
C LYS A 30 18.12 12.11 25.68
N VAL A 31 18.90 12.94 26.36
CA VAL A 31 20.24 12.57 26.88
C VAL A 31 20.15 11.83 28.22
N THR A 32 18.96 11.42 28.65
CA THR A 32 18.73 10.67 29.90
C THR A 32 18.18 9.28 29.62
N ASP A 33 18.36 8.34 30.53
CA ASP A 33 17.93 6.93 30.44
C ASP A 33 16.41 6.72 30.62
N GLU A 34 15.60 7.79 30.53
CA GLU A 34 14.15 7.69 30.65
C GLU A 34 13.47 7.53 29.30
N THR A 35 12.56 6.56 29.21
CA THR A 35 11.62 6.41 28.11
C THR A 35 10.25 6.96 28.53
N VAL A 36 9.71 7.91 27.78
CA VAL A 36 8.44 8.54 28.08
C VAL A 36 7.39 8.15 27.03
N PHE A 37 6.27 7.62 27.46
CA PHE A 37 5.08 7.40 26.66
C PHE A 37 4.03 8.43 27.06
N TYR A 38 3.49 9.13 26.08
CA TYR A 38 2.47 10.15 26.30
C TYR A 38 1.26 9.90 25.41
N SER A 39 0.07 9.97 25.96
CA SER A 39 -1.18 10.04 25.20
C SER A 39 -2.17 10.96 25.91
N PRO A 40 -2.79 11.92 25.21
CA PRO A 40 -3.79 12.82 25.81
C PRO A 40 -5.12 12.12 26.10
N VAL A 41 -5.37 10.92 25.55
CA VAL A 41 -6.68 10.26 25.58
C VAL A 41 -6.63 8.85 26.16
N ALA A 42 -5.46 8.23 26.31
CA ALA A 42 -5.34 6.88 26.85
C ALA A 42 -5.57 6.85 28.36
N GLN A 43 -6.25 5.82 28.85
CA GLN A 43 -6.49 5.55 30.28
C GLN A 43 -5.48 4.57 30.88
N SER A 44 -4.83 3.78 30.04
CA SER A 44 -3.81 2.80 30.41
C SER A 44 -2.73 2.72 29.34
N LEU A 45 -1.57 2.19 29.71
CA LEU A 45 -0.48 1.85 28.82
C LEU A 45 -0.11 0.39 29.03
N ASP A 46 -0.30 -0.40 27.97
CA ASP A 46 0.19 -1.77 27.87
C ASP A 46 1.31 -1.80 26.81
N TYR A 47 2.45 -2.36 27.17
CA TYR A 47 3.57 -2.49 26.25
C TYR A 47 4.22 -3.86 26.30
N THR A 48 4.78 -4.27 25.19
CA THR A 48 5.57 -5.50 25.06
C THR A 48 6.97 -5.16 24.58
N VAL A 49 7.99 -5.75 25.19
CA VAL A 49 9.38 -5.62 24.76
C VAL A 49 9.80 -6.91 24.09
N PHE A 50 10.28 -6.81 22.86
CA PHE A 50 10.91 -7.92 22.14
C PHE A 50 12.41 -7.75 22.20
N ALA A 51 13.14 -8.81 22.56
CA ALA A 51 14.61 -8.83 22.64
C ALA A 51 15.15 -9.91 21.70
N GLY A 52 16.28 -9.63 21.08
CA GLY A 52 16.93 -10.50 20.12
C GLY A 52 17.53 -9.72 18.95
N ASN A 53 18.02 -10.44 17.93
CA ASN A 53 18.37 -9.81 16.65
C ASN A 53 17.12 -9.37 15.88
N ALA A 54 17.31 -8.63 14.80
CA ALA A 54 16.19 -8.05 14.03
C ALA A 54 15.20 -9.11 13.53
N GLU A 55 15.65 -10.29 13.12
CA GLU A 55 14.78 -11.36 12.62
C GLU A 55 13.97 -12.00 13.76
N GLU A 56 14.59 -12.24 14.92
CA GLU A 56 13.91 -12.76 16.11
C GLU A 56 12.86 -11.81 16.67
N VAL A 57 13.20 -10.51 16.74
CA VAL A 57 12.27 -9.45 17.13
C VAL A 57 11.07 -9.41 16.18
N MET A 58 11.32 -9.46 14.86
CA MET A 58 10.29 -9.42 13.86
C MET A 58 9.37 -10.65 13.90
N ALA A 59 9.94 -11.82 14.07
CA ALA A 59 9.18 -13.07 14.20
C ALA A 59 8.30 -13.05 15.44
N SER A 60 8.84 -12.66 16.61
CA SER A 60 8.10 -12.55 17.87
C SER A 60 6.99 -11.50 17.81
N TYR A 61 7.23 -10.36 17.14
CA TYR A 61 6.22 -9.35 16.90
C TYR A 61 5.05 -9.91 16.07
N ARG A 62 5.36 -10.62 14.97
CA ARG A 62 4.32 -11.21 14.11
C ARG A 62 3.59 -12.38 14.77
N GLU A 63 4.26 -13.16 15.60
CA GLU A 63 3.60 -14.17 16.43
C GLU A 63 2.56 -13.52 17.36
N THR A 64 2.93 -12.42 18.02
CA THR A 64 2.05 -11.68 18.94
C THR A 64 0.90 -10.98 18.22
N THR A 65 1.18 -10.32 17.09
CA THR A 65 0.20 -9.49 16.36
C THR A 65 -0.52 -10.21 15.24
N GLY A 66 -0.14 -11.43 14.94
CA GLY A 66 -0.67 -12.30 13.87
C GLY A 66 0.26 -12.38 12.65
N PRO A 67 0.47 -13.60 12.13
CA PRO A 67 1.31 -13.83 10.96
C PRO A 67 0.67 -13.25 9.69
N ALA A 68 1.51 -12.83 8.73
CA ALA A 68 1.06 -12.41 7.42
C ALA A 68 0.66 -13.65 6.59
N PRO A 69 -0.55 -13.71 6.01
CA PRO A 69 -0.91 -14.80 5.11
C PRO A 69 -0.03 -14.82 3.85
N MET A 70 0.16 -16.01 3.29
CA MET A 70 0.89 -16.16 2.02
C MET A 70 0.17 -15.43 0.89
N MET A 71 0.87 -14.54 0.20
CA MET A 71 0.35 -13.85 -0.97
C MET A 71 0.10 -14.82 -2.14
N PRO A 72 -0.93 -14.59 -2.97
CA PRO A 72 -1.04 -15.31 -4.24
C PRO A 72 0.13 -14.93 -5.15
N ILE A 73 0.65 -15.89 -5.91
CA ILE A 73 1.86 -15.68 -6.72
C ILE A 73 1.72 -14.54 -7.74
N TRP A 74 0.55 -14.36 -8.31
CA TRP A 74 0.28 -13.28 -9.27
C TRP A 74 0.35 -11.87 -8.65
N ALA A 75 0.15 -11.72 -7.33
CA ALA A 75 0.33 -10.44 -6.64
C ALA A 75 1.80 -10.01 -6.56
N LEU A 76 2.73 -10.95 -6.76
CA LEU A 76 4.18 -10.73 -6.76
C LEU A 76 4.73 -10.44 -8.17
N GLY A 77 3.91 -10.57 -9.21
CA GLY A 77 4.24 -10.15 -10.58
C GLY A 77 4.04 -8.65 -10.80
N TYR A 78 3.65 -8.28 -12.01
CA TYR A 78 3.43 -6.87 -12.37
C TYR A 78 1.97 -6.48 -12.24
N ILE A 79 1.70 -5.40 -11.51
CA ILE A 79 0.40 -4.78 -11.34
C ILE A 79 0.40 -3.44 -12.07
N HIS A 80 -0.46 -3.31 -13.08
CA HIS A 80 -0.62 -2.08 -13.82
C HIS A 80 -1.89 -1.35 -13.43
N CYS A 81 -1.74 -0.09 -13.08
CA CYS A 81 -2.82 0.81 -12.73
C CYS A 81 -2.58 2.18 -13.37
N ARG A 82 -3.64 2.81 -13.78
CA ARG A 82 -3.73 4.25 -13.97
C ARG A 82 -4.96 4.73 -13.20
N GLU A 83 -5.13 6.03 -13.02
CA GLU A 83 -6.18 6.54 -12.16
C GLU A 83 -7.52 5.88 -12.47
N ARG A 84 -7.89 5.75 -13.77
CA ARG A 84 -9.00 4.87 -14.17
C ARG A 84 -9.05 4.59 -15.66
N TYR A 85 -9.70 3.51 -16.01
CA TYR A 85 -10.25 3.26 -17.34
C TYR A 85 -11.70 3.74 -17.35
N ASN A 86 -12.10 4.50 -18.38
CA ASN A 86 -13.45 5.10 -18.42
C ASN A 86 -14.54 4.12 -18.80
N THR A 87 -14.16 3.06 -19.53
CA THR A 87 -15.09 2.05 -20.00
C THR A 87 -14.50 0.65 -19.92
N GLN A 88 -15.39 -0.34 -19.93
CA GLN A 88 -15.02 -1.76 -20.05
C GLN A 88 -14.14 -2.03 -21.26
N ASP A 89 -14.49 -1.45 -22.42
CA ASP A 89 -13.74 -1.67 -23.66
C ASP A 89 -12.35 -1.05 -23.59
N GLU A 90 -12.19 0.12 -22.98
CA GLU A 90 -10.89 0.76 -22.78
C GLU A 90 -9.97 -0.12 -21.89
N LEU A 91 -10.51 -0.68 -20.81
CA LEU A 91 -9.77 -1.58 -19.93
C LEU A 91 -9.33 -2.86 -20.66
N LEU A 92 -10.25 -3.51 -21.38
CA LEU A 92 -9.98 -4.72 -22.14
C LEU A 92 -8.98 -4.48 -23.28
N GLU A 93 -9.08 -3.35 -23.98
CA GLU A 93 -8.16 -2.97 -25.04
C GLU A 93 -6.74 -2.78 -24.49
N ASN A 94 -6.57 -2.12 -23.35
CA ASN A 94 -5.25 -2.00 -22.74
C ASN A 94 -4.67 -3.36 -22.33
N ALA A 95 -5.48 -4.23 -21.75
CA ALA A 95 -5.06 -5.60 -21.41
C ALA A 95 -4.62 -6.38 -22.68
N ARG A 96 -5.35 -6.21 -23.78
CA ARG A 96 -5.03 -6.82 -25.09
C ARG A 96 -3.68 -6.31 -25.62
N ILE A 97 -3.44 -4.99 -25.56
CA ILE A 97 -2.18 -4.38 -26.02
C ILE A 97 -0.98 -4.90 -25.21
N PHE A 98 -1.10 -5.06 -23.89
CA PHE A 98 -0.04 -5.70 -23.09
C PHE A 98 0.32 -7.09 -23.63
N ARG A 99 -0.66 -7.90 -23.98
CA ARG A 99 -0.44 -9.25 -24.55
C ARG A 99 0.16 -9.18 -25.96
N GLU A 100 -0.34 -8.34 -26.83
CA GLU A 100 0.17 -8.17 -28.21
C GLU A 100 1.61 -7.69 -28.23
N LYS A 101 1.93 -6.75 -27.35
CA LYS A 101 3.31 -6.28 -27.20
C LYS A 101 4.20 -7.29 -26.46
N GLY A 102 3.67 -8.39 -25.93
CA GLY A 102 4.42 -9.36 -25.14
C GLY A 102 4.99 -8.75 -23.86
N ILE A 103 4.35 -7.75 -23.27
CA ILE A 103 4.73 -7.17 -21.99
C ILE A 103 4.05 -8.00 -20.90
N PRO A 104 4.80 -8.63 -19.98
CA PRO A 104 4.22 -9.39 -18.89
C PRO A 104 3.31 -8.52 -18.01
N LEU A 105 2.16 -9.08 -17.61
CA LEU A 105 1.19 -8.41 -16.74
C LEU A 105 0.38 -9.47 -15.99
N ASP A 106 0.35 -9.43 -14.67
CA ASP A 106 -0.48 -10.32 -13.86
C ASP A 106 -1.81 -9.70 -13.46
N MET A 107 -1.84 -8.38 -13.24
CA MET A 107 -3.04 -7.70 -12.77
C MET A 107 -3.21 -6.34 -13.42
N ILE A 108 -4.43 -6.04 -13.84
CA ILE A 108 -4.87 -4.71 -14.22
C ILE A 108 -5.85 -4.18 -13.17
N VAL A 109 -5.80 -2.89 -12.91
CA VAL A 109 -6.60 -2.26 -11.85
C VAL A 109 -7.64 -1.32 -12.45
N GLN A 110 -8.91 -1.54 -12.13
CA GLN A 110 -9.97 -0.57 -12.32
C GLN A 110 -10.09 0.26 -11.05
N ASP A 111 -9.63 1.49 -11.11
CA ASP A 111 -9.72 2.44 -10.02
C ASP A 111 -11.13 3.05 -9.93
N TRP A 112 -11.29 4.04 -9.10
CA TRP A 112 -12.54 4.69 -8.72
C TRP A 112 -13.43 5.12 -9.90
N GLN A 113 -14.66 5.55 -9.60
CA GLN A 113 -15.70 6.00 -10.54
C GLN A 113 -16.26 4.95 -11.53
N TYR A 114 -15.96 3.63 -11.36
CA TYR A 114 -16.67 2.60 -12.13
C TYR A 114 -18.17 2.54 -11.81
N TRP A 115 -18.55 3.09 -10.68
CA TRP A 115 -19.94 3.24 -10.23
C TRP A 115 -20.73 4.34 -10.93
N GLY A 116 -20.08 5.29 -11.61
CA GLY A 116 -20.66 6.34 -12.44
C GLY A 116 -21.84 7.04 -11.79
N LYS A 117 -22.99 6.95 -12.42
CA LYS A 117 -24.27 7.59 -12.00
C LYS A 117 -24.84 7.13 -10.65
N TYR A 118 -24.32 6.04 -10.09
CA TYR A 118 -24.83 5.46 -8.84
C TYR A 118 -24.24 6.07 -7.57
N GLY A 119 -23.27 6.99 -7.71
CA GLY A 119 -22.63 7.66 -6.58
C GLY A 119 -21.43 6.91 -6.01
N TRP A 120 -20.66 7.61 -5.20
CA TRP A 120 -19.38 7.17 -4.67
C TRP A 120 -19.46 5.81 -3.96
N ASN A 121 -18.71 4.83 -4.47
CA ASN A 121 -18.61 3.47 -3.93
C ASN A 121 -19.97 2.77 -3.74
N ALA A 122 -20.92 2.95 -4.66
CA ALA A 122 -22.24 2.32 -4.62
C ALA A 122 -22.20 0.78 -4.74
N MET A 123 -21.00 0.18 -4.81
CA MET A 123 -20.75 -1.26 -5.02
C MET A 123 -21.50 -1.80 -6.26
N ARG A 124 -21.55 -0.99 -7.30
CA ARG A 124 -22.23 -1.30 -8.55
C ARG A 124 -21.47 -0.68 -9.72
N PHE A 125 -21.35 -1.43 -10.80
CA PHE A 125 -20.84 -0.89 -12.06
C PHE A 125 -21.92 -0.09 -12.78
N ASP A 126 -21.54 1.03 -13.37
CA ASP A 126 -22.38 1.82 -14.27
C ASP A 126 -22.48 1.08 -15.61
N GLU A 127 -23.65 0.56 -15.93
CA GLU A 127 -23.92 -0.24 -17.12
C GLU A 127 -23.72 0.50 -18.45
N ASP A 128 -23.80 1.85 -18.43
CA ASP A 128 -23.52 2.64 -19.63
C ASP A 128 -22.03 2.60 -20.00
N ARG A 129 -21.16 2.33 -19.03
CA ARG A 129 -19.71 2.30 -19.17
C ARG A 129 -19.14 0.89 -19.06
N TYR A 130 -19.74 0.06 -18.23
CA TYR A 130 -19.35 -1.33 -17.95
C TYR A 130 -20.59 -2.23 -18.13
N PRO A 131 -21.02 -2.48 -19.38
CA PRO A 131 -22.29 -3.17 -19.67
C PRO A 131 -22.30 -4.62 -19.22
N ASP A 132 -21.16 -5.29 -19.15
CA ASP A 132 -21.04 -6.69 -18.75
C ASP A 132 -19.76 -6.95 -17.95
N PRO A 133 -19.74 -6.60 -16.64
CA PRO A 133 -18.57 -6.82 -15.79
C PRO A 133 -18.16 -8.29 -15.65
N ASP A 134 -19.10 -9.25 -15.69
CA ASP A 134 -18.79 -10.67 -15.63
C ASP A 134 -18.01 -11.13 -16.87
N GLN A 135 -18.45 -10.71 -18.06
CA GLN A 135 -17.73 -10.95 -19.31
C GLN A 135 -16.36 -10.26 -19.32
N MET A 136 -16.27 -9.02 -18.81
CA MET A 136 -15.01 -8.29 -18.69
C MET A 136 -13.99 -9.08 -17.88
N VAL A 137 -14.35 -9.52 -16.68
CA VAL A 137 -13.48 -10.34 -15.83
C VAL A 137 -13.13 -11.67 -16.51
N SER A 138 -14.10 -12.32 -17.13
CA SER A 138 -13.88 -13.57 -17.86
C SER A 138 -12.86 -13.43 -19.01
N LYS A 139 -12.94 -12.34 -19.79
CA LYS A 139 -11.96 -12.04 -20.86
C LYS A 139 -10.56 -11.76 -20.30
N LEU A 140 -10.45 -11.05 -19.19
CA LEU A 140 -9.17 -10.83 -18.51
C LEU A 140 -8.57 -12.17 -18.04
N HIS A 141 -9.37 -13.03 -17.41
CA HIS A 141 -8.92 -14.36 -16.99
C HIS A 141 -8.48 -15.23 -18.15
N GLN A 142 -9.14 -15.18 -19.32
CA GLN A 142 -8.70 -15.87 -20.54
C GLN A 142 -7.33 -15.37 -21.03
N MET A 143 -7.00 -14.11 -20.78
CA MET A 143 -5.68 -13.54 -21.04
C MET A 143 -4.68 -13.79 -19.89
N ASN A 144 -5.03 -14.56 -18.86
CA ASN A 144 -4.26 -14.75 -17.63
C ASN A 144 -3.93 -13.39 -16.94
N ILE A 145 -4.88 -12.47 -16.93
CA ILE A 145 -4.79 -11.19 -16.22
C ILE A 145 -5.85 -11.18 -15.12
N LYS A 146 -5.44 -10.82 -13.91
CA LYS A 146 -6.31 -10.60 -12.75
C LYS A 146 -6.88 -9.20 -12.75
N LEU A 147 -8.05 -9.03 -12.15
CA LEU A 147 -8.66 -7.72 -11.95
C LEU A 147 -8.64 -7.34 -10.47
N MET A 148 -8.18 -6.13 -10.18
CA MET A 148 -8.41 -5.44 -8.91
C MET A 148 -9.35 -4.27 -9.15
N ILE A 149 -10.24 -4.00 -8.20
CA ILE A 149 -11.02 -2.76 -8.19
C ILE A 149 -10.82 -2.00 -6.90
N SER A 150 -10.93 -0.67 -6.97
CA SER A 150 -10.93 0.15 -5.76
C SER A 150 -12.30 0.09 -5.07
N VAL A 151 -12.28 -0.05 -3.76
CA VAL A 151 -13.43 0.02 -2.88
C VAL A 151 -13.09 0.90 -1.69
N TRP A 152 -14.08 1.54 -1.10
CA TRP A 152 -13.86 2.57 -0.10
C TRP A 152 -14.61 2.25 1.20
N SER A 153 -14.08 2.74 2.30
CA SER A 153 -14.81 2.79 3.57
C SER A 153 -15.80 3.97 3.64
N LYS A 154 -15.95 4.68 2.53
CA LYS A 154 -16.87 5.78 2.29
C LYS A 154 -17.92 5.37 1.25
N ILE A 155 -19.18 5.72 1.48
CA ILE A 155 -20.27 5.52 0.52
C ILE A 155 -21.10 6.81 0.47
N ASP A 156 -21.40 7.29 -0.74
CA ASP A 156 -22.25 8.45 -0.96
C ASP A 156 -23.64 8.22 -0.35
N LYS A 157 -24.03 9.08 0.59
CA LYS A 157 -25.32 9.02 1.26
C LYS A 157 -26.52 9.23 0.33
N GLN A 158 -26.30 9.80 -0.86
CA GLN A 158 -27.35 9.99 -1.88
C GLN A 158 -27.58 8.72 -2.71
N SER A 159 -26.63 7.78 -2.72
CA SER A 159 -26.82 6.47 -3.37
C SER A 159 -27.87 5.63 -2.64
N ASP A 160 -28.51 4.68 -3.34
CA ASP A 160 -29.50 3.78 -2.73
C ASP A 160 -28.91 3.04 -1.51
N LEU A 161 -27.68 2.53 -1.65
CA LEU A 161 -26.96 1.86 -0.57
C LEU A 161 -26.66 2.82 0.59
N GLY A 162 -26.23 4.05 0.26
CA GLY A 162 -25.92 5.06 1.26
C GLY A 162 -27.16 5.50 2.05
N GLN A 163 -28.31 5.66 1.40
CA GLN A 163 -29.57 5.96 2.06
C GLN A 163 -29.97 4.84 3.05
N GLU A 164 -29.84 3.57 2.64
CA GLU A 164 -30.13 2.45 3.53
C GLU A 164 -29.18 2.43 4.76
N MET A 165 -27.89 2.66 4.54
CA MET A 165 -26.92 2.76 5.64
C MET A 165 -27.19 3.94 6.57
N ASN A 166 -27.55 5.09 6.00
CA ASN A 166 -27.87 6.28 6.77
C ASN A 166 -29.12 6.08 7.65
N ASN A 167 -30.16 5.46 7.11
CA ASN A 167 -31.39 5.14 7.86
C ASN A 167 -31.13 4.17 9.04
N LYS A 168 -30.05 3.39 8.95
CA LYS A 168 -29.61 2.45 10.02
C LYS A 168 -28.62 3.08 11.02
N GLY A 169 -28.18 4.32 10.78
CA GLY A 169 -27.17 4.98 11.62
C GLY A 169 -25.76 4.37 11.51
N TYR A 170 -25.37 3.88 10.34
CA TYR A 170 -24.10 3.15 10.13
C TYR A 170 -22.92 4.03 9.72
N TYR A 171 -23.12 5.33 9.61
CA TYR A 171 -22.05 6.29 9.37
C TYR A 171 -21.49 6.86 10.67
N ILE A 172 -20.22 7.21 10.64
CA ILE A 172 -19.65 8.12 11.63
C ILE A 172 -20.42 9.45 11.52
N PRO A 173 -20.88 10.05 12.64
CA PRO A 173 -21.70 11.24 12.63
C PRO A 173 -21.14 12.36 11.75
N ASP A 174 -21.98 12.98 10.94
CA ASP A 174 -21.67 14.10 10.02
C ASP A 174 -20.62 13.79 8.96
N THR A 175 -20.38 12.53 8.63
CA THR A 175 -19.46 12.09 7.58
C THR A 175 -20.12 11.09 6.63
N ASP A 176 -19.46 10.81 5.50
CA ASP A 176 -19.79 9.69 4.60
C ASP A 176 -18.98 8.43 4.90
N TRP A 177 -18.18 8.42 5.97
CA TRP A 177 -17.37 7.30 6.41
C TRP A 177 -18.20 6.33 7.24
N ILE A 178 -18.03 5.04 6.97
CA ILE A 178 -18.76 3.97 7.65
C ILE A 178 -18.13 3.73 9.02
N ASP A 179 -18.95 3.55 10.03
CA ASP A 179 -18.52 3.19 11.38
C ASP A 179 -18.17 1.70 11.47
N PHE A 180 -16.97 1.31 11.02
CA PHE A 180 -16.50 -0.07 11.10
C PHE A 180 -16.27 -0.58 12.52
N PHE A 181 -16.28 0.28 13.53
CA PHE A 181 -16.26 -0.13 14.93
C PHE A 181 -17.61 -0.66 15.38
N ASN A 182 -18.69 -0.29 14.69
CA ASN A 182 -20.02 -0.85 14.86
C ASN A 182 -20.11 -2.19 14.11
N PRO A 183 -20.29 -3.33 14.83
CA PRO A 183 -20.37 -4.65 14.18
C PRO A 183 -21.51 -4.76 13.15
N ASP A 184 -22.65 -4.11 13.40
CA ASP A 184 -23.79 -4.16 12.50
C ASP A 184 -23.52 -3.40 11.19
N ALA A 185 -22.84 -2.24 11.28
CA ALA A 185 -22.41 -1.49 10.11
C ALA A 185 -21.39 -2.27 9.28
N SER A 186 -20.38 -2.86 9.95
CA SER A 186 -19.38 -3.71 9.32
C SER A 186 -19.99 -4.93 8.62
N ASN A 187 -20.93 -5.63 9.29
CA ASN A 187 -21.64 -6.77 8.73
C ASN A 187 -22.53 -6.38 7.55
N PHE A 188 -23.18 -5.23 7.62
CA PHE A 188 -24.02 -4.72 6.54
C PHE A 188 -23.19 -4.31 5.31
N TYR A 189 -22.03 -3.67 5.54
CA TYR A 189 -21.05 -3.36 4.47
C TYR A 189 -20.62 -4.65 3.78
N TRP A 190 -20.17 -5.66 4.54
CA TRP A 190 -19.74 -6.93 3.98
C TRP A 190 -20.86 -7.68 3.25
N LYS A 191 -22.08 -7.67 3.77
CA LYS A 191 -23.24 -8.27 3.08
C LYS A 191 -23.40 -7.69 1.68
N ASN A 192 -23.40 -6.36 1.55
CA ASN A 192 -23.54 -5.70 0.25
C ASN A 192 -22.34 -5.97 -0.67
N PHE A 193 -21.14 -5.95 -0.13
CA PHE A 193 -19.92 -6.31 -0.85
C PHE A 193 -20.01 -7.73 -1.45
N LYS A 194 -20.38 -8.69 -0.60
CA LYS A 194 -20.58 -10.08 -0.99
C LYS A 194 -21.62 -10.24 -2.09
N GLU A 195 -22.78 -9.63 -1.91
CA GLU A 195 -23.92 -9.81 -2.83
C GLU A 195 -23.70 -9.10 -4.17
N LYS A 196 -23.00 -7.97 -4.17
CA LYS A 196 -22.88 -7.09 -5.34
C LYS A 196 -21.55 -7.22 -6.10
N LEU A 197 -20.44 -7.58 -5.44
CA LEU A 197 -19.13 -7.58 -6.06
C LEU A 197 -18.51 -8.98 -6.20
N LEU A 198 -18.68 -9.89 -5.22
CA LEU A 198 -18.09 -11.23 -5.31
C LEU A 198 -18.58 -12.06 -6.51
N PRO A 199 -19.84 -11.93 -7.00
CA PRO A 199 -20.29 -12.69 -8.16
C PRO A 199 -19.45 -12.48 -9.42
N PHE A 200 -18.83 -11.30 -9.58
CA PHE A 200 -17.95 -10.98 -10.71
C PHE A 200 -16.58 -11.68 -10.66
N LYS A 201 -16.25 -12.40 -9.56
CA LYS A 201 -14.98 -13.13 -9.41
C LYS A 201 -13.74 -12.23 -9.50
N ILE A 202 -13.86 -10.99 -9.07
CA ILE A 202 -12.75 -10.03 -8.96
C ILE A 202 -11.67 -10.62 -8.04
N ASP A 203 -10.38 -10.43 -8.37
CA ASP A 203 -9.28 -11.14 -7.73
C ASP A 203 -8.61 -10.35 -6.60
N GLY A 204 -8.52 -9.03 -6.71
CA GLY A 204 -7.88 -8.15 -5.74
C GLY A 204 -8.77 -6.98 -5.34
N TRP A 205 -8.50 -6.42 -4.17
CA TRP A 205 -9.32 -5.37 -3.58
C TRP A 205 -8.43 -4.22 -3.10
N TRP A 206 -8.67 -3.03 -3.61
CA TRP A 206 -7.96 -1.84 -3.20
C TRP A 206 -8.84 -1.02 -2.24
N LEU A 207 -8.49 -1.06 -0.95
CA LEU A 207 -9.15 -0.29 0.10
C LEU A 207 -8.47 1.06 0.22
N ASP A 208 -9.01 2.05 -0.48
CA ASP A 208 -8.47 3.40 -0.48
C ASP A 208 -9.04 4.23 0.66
N ALA A 209 -8.32 5.28 1.06
CA ALA A 209 -8.72 6.26 2.08
C ALA A 209 -9.17 5.64 3.42
N THR A 210 -8.46 4.63 3.88
CA THR A 210 -8.78 3.89 5.12
C THR A 210 -8.28 4.53 6.40
N GLU A 211 -7.90 5.81 6.41
CA GLU A 211 -7.45 6.57 7.60
C GLU A 211 -8.56 6.80 8.65
N PRO A 212 -9.80 7.29 8.40
CA PRO A 212 -10.37 7.92 7.21
C PRO A 212 -9.73 9.28 6.89
N GLU A 213 -9.88 9.68 5.64
CA GLU A 213 -9.30 10.91 5.12
C GLU A 213 -9.80 12.16 5.86
N ASN A 214 -8.92 13.15 6.03
CA ASN A 214 -9.22 14.42 6.71
C ASN A 214 -9.57 14.31 8.21
N ASP A 215 -9.12 13.25 8.89
CA ASP A 215 -9.27 13.10 10.34
C ASP A 215 -10.74 13.12 10.84
N ASP A 216 -11.64 12.50 10.07
CA ASP A 216 -13.08 12.53 10.32
C ASP A 216 -13.54 11.81 11.60
N LEU A 217 -12.64 11.19 12.35
CA LEU A 217 -12.92 10.62 13.68
C LEU A 217 -12.77 11.62 14.82
N LYS A 218 -12.13 12.76 14.60
CA LYS A 218 -11.88 13.76 15.63
C LYS A 218 -13.18 14.42 16.10
N ASN A 219 -13.34 14.55 17.44
CA ASN A 219 -14.52 15.12 18.10
C ASN A 219 -15.84 14.40 17.73
N ARG A 220 -15.77 13.12 17.33
CA ARG A 220 -16.94 12.32 16.94
C ARG A 220 -17.09 11.11 17.87
N LEU A 221 -18.33 10.69 18.03
CA LEU A 221 -18.63 9.43 18.72
C LEU A 221 -18.79 8.32 17.70
N ILE A 222 -18.11 7.21 17.92
CA ILE A 222 -18.11 5.99 17.10
C ILE A 222 -18.69 4.80 17.87
N ASN A 223 -18.81 3.64 17.23
CA ASN A 223 -19.38 2.43 17.81
C ASN A 223 -20.77 2.69 18.42
N ASN A 224 -21.71 3.14 17.57
CA ASN A 224 -23.06 3.56 18.00
C ASN A 224 -23.07 4.68 19.05
N GLY A 225 -22.14 5.62 18.98
CA GLY A 225 -22.07 6.74 19.90
C GLY A 225 -21.52 6.42 21.29
N THR A 226 -20.86 5.27 21.46
CA THR A 226 -20.39 4.82 22.79
C THR A 226 -18.94 5.17 23.07
N LEU A 227 -18.13 5.48 22.05
CA LEU A 227 -16.69 5.74 22.19
C LEU A 227 -16.28 7.02 21.48
N PRO A 228 -15.37 7.82 22.06
CA PRO A 228 -14.72 8.91 21.35
C PRO A 228 -13.86 8.40 20.19
N GLY A 229 -13.95 9.03 19.04
CA GLY A 229 -13.20 8.64 17.84
C GLY A 229 -11.69 8.74 18.02
N GLU A 230 -11.22 9.69 18.79
CA GLU A 230 -9.80 9.90 19.11
C GLU A 230 -9.14 8.69 19.77
N LEU A 231 -9.89 7.86 20.51
CA LEU A 231 -9.37 6.64 21.12
C LEU A 231 -8.98 5.59 20.09
N LEU A 232 -9.70 5.51 18.97
CA LEU A 232 -9.60 4.40 18.01
C LEU A 232 -9.22 4.84 16.59
N ARG A 233 -9.00 6.14 16.33
CA ARG A 233 -8.73 6.66 14.99
C ARG A 233 -7.59 5.92 14.27
N ASN A 234 -6.48 5.68 14.96
CA ASN A 234 -5.31 5.03 14.35
C ASN A 234 -5.56 3.55 14.01
N VAL A 235 -6.55 2.91 14.62
CA VAL A 235 -6.88 1.50 14.36
C VAL A 235 -8.05 1.33 13.37
N TYR A 236 -8.60 2.42 12.82
CA TYR A 236 -9.66 2.36 11.83
C TYR A 236 -9.30 1.47 10.61
N PRO A 237 -8.11 1.61 10.00
CA PRO A 237 -7.71 0.74 8.88
C PRO A 237 -7.72 -0.74 9.25
N LEU A 238 -7.40 -1.07 10.51
CA LEU A 238 -7.43 -2.45 10.98
C LEU A 238 -8.84 -3.05 10.93
N TYR A 239 -9.86 -2.26 11.33
CA TYR A 239 -11.26 -2.70 11.33
C TYR A 239 -11.83 -2.81 9.92
N VAL A 240 -11.51 -1.87 9.03
CA VAL A 240 -11.90 -1.94 7.61
C VAL A 240 -11.33 -3.21 6.96
N ASN A 241 -10.02 -3.41 7.08
CA ASN A 241 -9.32 -4.57 6.50
C ASN A 241 -9.79 -5.90 7.11
N LYS A 242 -10.01 -5.93 8.43
CA LYS A 242 -10.59 -7.11 9.12
C LYS A 242 -11.93 -7.51 8.55
N SER A 243 -12.83 -6.53 8.31
CA SER A 243 -14.16 -6.79 7.74
C SER A 243 -14.05 -7.45 6.36
N VAL A 244 -13.27 -6.86 5.47
CA VAL A 244 -13.11 -7.35 4.08
C VAL A 244 -12.36 -8.69 4.06
N TYR A 245 -11.24 -8.81 4.77
CA TYR A 245 -10.45 -10.05 4.77
C TYR A 245 -11.23 -11.24 5.34
N ASN A 246 -11.86 -11.06 6.50
CA ASN A 246 -12.62 -12.15 7.13
C ASN A 246 -13.81 -12.57 6.25
N GLY A 247 -14.46 -11.59 5.64
CA GLY A 247 -15.51 -11.84 4.68
C GLY A 247 -15.04 -12.64 3.47
N LEU A 248 -13.93 -12.25 2.83
CA LEU A 248 -13.32 -12.98 1.72
C LEU A 248 -12.95 -14.40 2.12
N ARG A 249 -12.32 -14.59 3.28
CA ARG A 249 -11.94 -15.93 3.76
C ARG A 249 -13.13 -16.84 4.02
N LYS A 250 -14.27 -16.25 4.40
CA LYS A 250 -15.51 -17.00 4.69
C LYS A 250 -16.34 -17.27 3.45
N ASP A 251 -16.46 -16.30 2.56
CA ASP A 251 -17.53 -16.25 1.57
C ASP A 251 -17.03 -16.31 0.11
N ASP A 252 -15.71 -16.21 -0.17
CA ASP A 252 -15.20 -16.37 -1.54
C ASP A 252 -15.45 -17.82 -2.01
N PRO A 253 -16.30 -18.01 -3.04
CA PRO A 253 -16.69 -19.36 -3.50
C PRO A 253 -15.52 -20.16 -4.05
N LEU A 254 -14.42 -19.51 -4.41
CA LEU A 254 -13.22 -20.16 -4.94
C LEU A 254 -12.17 -20.44 -3.85
N GLY A 255 -12.39 -19.99 -2.60
CA GLY A 255 -11.46 -20.19 -1.50
C GLY A 255 -10.07 -19.60 -1.73
N ARG A 256 -9.96 -18.54 -2.56
CA ARG A 256 -8.70 -17.95 -2.98
C ARG A 256 -7.98 -17.27 -1.80
N ARG A 257 -6.67 -17.14 -1.92
CA ARG A 257 -5.90 -16.24 -1.05
C ARG A 257 -6.33 -14.80 -1.33
N ALA A 258 -6.65 -14.06 -0.28
CA ALA A 258 -6.99 -12.65 -0.41
C ALA A 258 -5.74 -11.82 -0.72
N PHE A 259 -5.89 -10.84 -1.58
CA PHE A 259 -4.93 -9.76 -1.81
C PHE A 259 -5.66 -8.42 -1.66
N ILE A 260 -5.22 -7.65 -0.69
CA ILE A 260 -5.79 -6.36 -0.36
C ILE A 260 -4.67 -5.32 -0.41
N LEU A 261 -4.88 -4.22 -1.15
CA LEU A 261 -4.05 -3.03 -1.10
C LEU A 261 -4.77 -1.99 -0.24
N THR A 262 -4.12 -1.41 0.76
CA THR A 262 -4.73 -0.44 1.69
C THR A 262 -3.83 0.77 1.91
N ARG A 263 -4.40 2.00 1.94
CA ARG A 263 -3.60 3.22 2.04
C ARG A 263 -3.02 3.45 3.43
N SER A 264 -3.69 3.04 4.46
CA SER A 264 -3.22 3.20 5.82
C SER A 264 -3.11 1.88 6.56
N ALA A 265 -2.33 1.90 7.65
CA ALA A 265 -2.00 0.72 8.41
C ALA A 265 -1.90 1.00 9.90
N PHE A 266 -2.03 -0.04 10.68
CA PHE A 266 -1.72 -0.07 12.10
C PHE A 266 -1.11 -1.42 12.47
N SER A 267 -0.44 -1.50 13.62
CA SER A 267 0.17 -2.75 14.12
C SER A 267 -0.77 -3.95 14.04
N GLY A 268 -0.31 -5.04 13.44
CA GLY A 268 -1.10 -6.25 13.27
C GLY A 268 -1.93 -6.32 11.99
N ILE A 269 -1.90 -5.30 11.11
CA ILE A 269 -2.67 -5.31 9.86
C ILE A 269 -2.22 -6.40 8.89
N GLN A 270 -0.95 -6.81 8.97
CA GLN A 270 -0.38 -7.85 8.10
C GLN A 270 -1.19 -9.15 8.11
N ARG A 271 -1.87 -9.49 9.22
CA ARG A 271 -2.70 -10.71 9.33
C ARG A 271 -3.92 -10.73 8.42
N TYR A 272 -4.26 -9.62 7.82
CA TYR A 272 -5.41 -9.48 6.92
C TYR A 272 -5.04 -9.51 5.43
N GLY A 273 -3.89 -10.10 5.07
CA GLY A 273 -3.49 -10.28 3.66
C GLY A 273 -3.31 -8.95 2.93
N THR A 274 -2.79 -7.94 3.63
CA THR A 274 -2.69 -6.57 3.14
C THR A 274 -1.31 -6.22 2.65
N ALA A 275 -1.25 -5.49 1.53
CA ALA A 275 -0.12 -4.68 1.12
C ALA A 275 -0.47 -3.20 1.35
N THR A 276 0.54 -2.37 1.58
CA THR A 276 0.39 -0.93 1.76
C THR A 276 1.16 -0.16 0.71
N TRP A 277 0.77 1.10 0.47
CA TRP A 277 1.52 2.04 -0.36
C TRP A 277 1.55 3.42 0.30
N SER A 278 2.37 4.30 -0.23
CA SER A 278 2.66 5.62 0.35
C SER A 278 1.60 6.70 0.13
N GLY A 279 0.48 6.36 -0.56
CA GLY A 279 -0.49 7.38 -0.97
C GLY A 279 -0.04 8.21 -2.18
N ASP A 280 -0.65 9.38 -2.34
CA ASP A 280 -0.52 10.25 -3.50
C ASP A 280 0.77 11.08 -3.41
N VAL A 281 1.83 10.62 -4.04
CA VAL A 281 3.17 11.21 -3.93
C VAL A 281 3.57 12.01 -5.18
N GLY A 282 4.51 12.95 -5.00
CA GLY A 282 5.11 13.72 -6.09
C GLY A 282 5.94 12.88 -7.05
N ASN A 283 6.41 13.55 -8.12
CA ASN A 283 7.15 12.92 -9.22
C ASN A 283 8.59 13.47 -9.35
N ASP A 284 9.25 13.74 -8.26
CA ASP A 284 10.62 14.24 -8.22
C ASP A 284 11.60 13.26 -7.57
N TRP A 285 12.92 13.56 -7.71
CA TRP A 285 13.97 12.72 -7.15
C TRP A 285 13.97 12.64 -5.62
N GLU A 286 13.53 13.69 -4.94
CA GLU A 286 13.41 13.70 -3.48
C GLU A 286 12.26 12.80 -3.04
N SER A 287 11.11 12.90 -3.68
CA SER A 287 9.98 11.99 -3.47
C SER A 287 10.40 10.55 -3.69
N PHE A 288 11.16 10.24 -4.76
CA PHE A 288 11.69 8.91 -5.02
C PHE A 288 12.57 8.40 -3.87
N ARG A 289 13.53 9.20 -3.40
CA ARG A 289 14.38 8.82 -2.26
C ARG A 289 13.57 8.53 -1.00
N ARG A 290 12.58 9.39 -0.72
CA ARG A 290 11.69 9.22 0.45
C ARG A 290 10.85 7.94 0.36
N GLN A 291 10.46 7.51 -0.84
CA GLN A 291 9.73 6.26 -1.02
C GLN A 291 10.57 5.04 -0.65
N ILE A 292 11.86 5.05 -0.96
CA ILE A 292 12.75 3.95 -0.58
C ILE A 292 12.88 3.88 0.94
N THR A 293 13.20 5.00 1.59
CA THR A 293 13.33 5.04 3.05
C THR A 293 12.02 4.78 3.77
N GLY A 294 10.90 5.28 3.23
CA GLY A 294 9.56 5.02 3.76
C GLY A 294 9.20 3.53 3.70
N GLY A 295 9.49 2.87 2.58
CA GLY A 295 9.28 1.42 2.42
C GLY A 295 10.13 0.61 3.41
N LEU A 296 11.41 0.94 3.56
CA LEU A 296 12.29 0.28 4.54
C LEU A 296 11.79 0.49 5.97
N GLY A 297 11.35 1.71 6.31
CA GLY A 297 10.71 2.01 7.59
C GLY A 297 9.45 1.18 7.81
N GLN A 298 8.57 1.09 6.80
CA GLN A 298 7.35 0.29 6.87
C GLN A 298 7.65 -1.19 7.12
N MET A 299 8.65 -1.76 6.42
CA MET A 299 9.08 -3.14 6.65
C MET A 299 9.58 -3.36 8.08
N SER A 300 10.28 -2.37 8.64
CA SER A 300 10.79 -2.41 10.01
C SER A 300 9.71 -2.34 11.09
N THR A 301 8.47 -1.93 10.74
CA THR A 301 7.31 -1.97 11.66
C THR A 301 6.57 -3.31 11.67
N GLY A 302 7.07 -4.32 10.95
CA GLY A 302 6.45 -5.64 10.89
C GLY A 302 5.43 -5.84 9.76
N ILE A 303 5.16 -4.83 8.92
CA ILE A 303 4.25 -4.91 7.78
C ILE A 303 5.07 -5.32 6.53
N PRO A 304 4.92 -6.56 6.00
CA PRO A 304 5.89 -7.12 5.06
C PRO A 304 5.64 -6.79 3.59
N TRP A 305 4.48 -6.24 3.25
CA TRP A 305 4.06 -6.02 1.87
C TRP A 305 3.92 -4.54 1.59
N TRP A 306 4.81 -4.03 0.74
CA TRP A 306 4.91 -2.64 0.39
C TRP A 306 5.00 -2.43 -1.11
N THR A 307 4.43 -1.33 -1.56
CA THR A 307 4.60 -0.78 -2.91
C THR A 307 4.58 0.74 -2.87
N TYR A 308 4.73 1.35 -4.04
CA TYR A 308 4.51 2.76 -4.29
C TYR A 308 3.96 2.97 -5.71
N ASP A 309 3.62 4.19 -6.04
CA ASP A 309 3.25 4.59 -7.39
C ASP A 309 4.52 4.87 -8.19
N ALA A 310 5.02 3.86 -8.93
CA ALA A 310 6.26 4.03 -9.68
C ALA A 310 6.15 5.17 -10.70
N GLY A 311 7.05 6.15 -10.56
CA GLY A 311 7.05 7.40 -11.32
C GLY A 311 6.28 8.55 -10.67
N GLY A 312 5.75 8.35 -9.44
CA GLY A 312 4.90 9.29 -8.72
C GLY A 312 3.43 9.22 -9.11
N PHE A 313 2.54 9.55 -8.19
CA PHE A 313 1.10 9.64 -8.44
C PHE A 313 0.77 10.88 -9.29
N PHE A 314 1.20 12.06 -8.83
CA PHE A 314 1.05 13.30 -9.60
C PHE A 314 2.11 13.34 -10.70
N ARG A 315 1.70 13.16 -11.96
CA ARG A 315 2.58 13.15 -13.12
C ARG A 315 2.79 14.57 -13.67
N PRO A 316 3.96 14.89 -14.29
CA PRO A 316 4.10 16.16 -15.00
C PRO A 316 3.21 16.16 -16.25
N GLY A 317 2.70 17.34 -16.65
CA GLY A 317 1.80 17.46 -17.79
C GLY A 317 2.43 17.07 -19.15
N ASP A 318 3.77 17.18 -19.24
CA ASP A 318 4.59 16.87 -20.42
C ASP A 318 5.25 15.47 -20.35
N GLN A 319 4.81 14.61 -19.43
CA GLN A 319 5.42 13.32 -19.10
C GLN A 319 5.78 12.42 -20.30
N TYR A 320 5.06 12.53 -21.41
CA TYR A 320 5.30 11.66 -22.58
C TYR A 320 6.44 12.14 -23.49
N THR A 321 6.91 13.38 -23.30
CA THR A 321 7.97 14.00 -24.09
C THR A 321 9.15 14.50 -23.25
N ASN A 322 9.00 14.53 -21.94
CA ASN A 322 10.00 15.01 -21.00
C ASN A 322 11.03 13.92 -20.70
N THR A 323 12.22 14.04 -21.28
CA THR A 323 13.30 13.05 -21.12
C THR A 323 13.84 12.95 -19.70
N ASP A 324 13.83 14.05 -18.92
CA ASP A 324 14.26 14.03 -17.53
C ASP A 324 13.27 13.24 -16.65
N TYR A 325 11.97 13.37 -16.96
CA TYR A 325 10.97 12.55 -16.32
C TYR A 325 11.05 11.08 -16.76
N HIS A 326 11.41 10.80 -18.03
CA HIS A 326 11.61 9.41 -18.48
C HIS A 326 12.73 8.73 -17.68
N GLU A 327 13.87 9.43 -17.43
CA GLU A 327 14.93 8.87 -16.57
C GLU A 327 14.42 8.60 -15.16
N LEU A 328 13.73 9.56 -14.54
CA LEU A 328 13.16 9.40 -13.21
C LEU A 328 12.20 8.19 -13.15
N PHE A 329 11.27 8.09 -14.10
CA PHE A 329 10.33 6.97 -14.18
C PHE A 329 11.05 5.63 -14.32
N ILE A 330 12.07 5.54 -15.18
CA ILE A 330 12.89 4.35 -15.35
C ILE A 330 13.56 3.97 -14.03
N ARG A 331 14.22 4.89 -13.32
CA ARG A 331 14.91 4.60 -12.06
C ARG A 331 13.92 4.15 -10.97
N TRP A 332 12.77 4.75 -10.94
CA TRP A 332 11.70 4.34 -10.04
C TRP A 332 11.21 2.92 -10.34
N PHE A 333 10.97 2.61 -11.63
CA PHE A 333 10.54 1.28 -12.06
C PHE A 333 11.61 0.21 -11.81
N GLN A 334 12.87 0.53 -12.06
CA GLN A 334 14.02 -0.35 -11.77
C GLN A 334 14.04 -0.75 -10.28
N THR A 335 13.83 0.22 -9.41
CA THR A 335 13.79 -0.02 -7.95
C THR A 335 12.56 -0.83 -7.54
N ALA A 336 11.38 -0.51 -8.11
CA ALA A 336 10.14 -1.24 -7.86
C ALA A 336 10.24 -2.74 -8.18
N THR A 337 11.10 -3.10 -9.14
CA THR A 337 11.38 -4.50 -9.51
C THR A 337 11.87 -5.33 -8.31
N PHE A 338 12.52 -4.69 -7.35
CA PHE A 338 13.03 -5.27 -6.11
C PHE A 338 12.22 -4.86 -4.87
N PHE A 339 10.97 -4.48 -5.06
CA PHE A 339 10.01 -4.29 -3.97
C PHE A 339 9.14 -5.54 -3.81
N PRO A 340 8.55 -5.75 -2.63
CA PRO A 340 7.62 -6.88 -2.44
C PRO A 340 6.51 -6.91 -3.49
N ILE A 341 5.88 -5.77 -3.76
CA ILE A 341 4.85 -5.59 -4.79
C ILE A 341 5.35 -4.63 -5.86
N LEU A 342 5.34 -5.05 -7.13
CA LEU A 342 5.72 -4.22 -8.28
C LEU A 342 4.46 -3.61 -8.90
N ARG A 343 4.27 -2.30 -8.74
CA ARG A 343 3.09 -1.56 -9.21
C ARG A 343 3.47 -0.26 -9.90
N VAL A 344 2.73 0.06 -10.97
CA VAL A 344 2.71 1.39 -11.58
C VAL A 344 1.32 1.98 -11.40
N HIS A 345 1.26 3.24 -11.01
CA HIS A 345 0.03 4.02 -10.92
C HIS A 345 0.31 5.50 -11.14
N GLY A 346 -0.70 6.29 -11.54
CA GLY A 346 -0.58 7.72 -11.72
C GLY A 346 -1.91 8.40 -11.98
N TYR A 347 -2.06 9.62 -11.47
CA TYR A 347 -3.25 10.44 -11.53
C TYR A 347 -3.48 11.00 -12.93
N MET A 348 -4.71 10.85 -13.42
CA MET A 348 -5.20 11.38 -14.71
C MET A 348 -4.24 11.20 -15.90
N SER A 349 -3.54 10.08 -15.94
CA SER A 349 -2.51 9.82 -16.93
C SER A 349 -2.56 8.39 -17.45
N ASN A 350 -2.16 8.23 -18.71
CA ASN A 350 -1.91 6.92 -19.30
C ASN A 350 -0.52 6.46 -18.86
N THR A 351 -0.45 5.48 -17.99
CA THR A 351 0.79 5.01 -17.36
C THR A 351 1.40 3.80 -18.06
N GLU A 352 0.85 3.40 -19.20
CA GLU A 352 1.33 2.26 -19.98
C GLU A 352 2.74 2.53 -20.54
N PRO A 353 3.68 1.56 -20.45
CA PRO A 353 5.08 1.77 -20.84
C PRO A 353 5.31 2.32 -22.24
N TRP A 354 4.48 1.90 -23.20
CA TRP A 354 4.59 2.34 -24.62
C TRP A 354 4.22 3.80 -24.85
N ARG A 355 3.65 4.49 -23.86
CA ARG A 355 3.31 5.91 -23.94
C ARG A 355 4.53 6.81 -23.81
N TYR A 356 5.60 6.29 -23.23
CA TYR A 356 6.84 7.03 -22.94
C TYR A 356 7.94 6.80 -24.00
N GLY A 357 7.62 6.15 -25.11
CA GLY A 357 8.54 5.85 -26.19
C GLY A 357 9.28 4.52 -26.06
N ASP A 358 9.94 4.12 -27.14
CA ASP A 358 10.53 2.77 -27.26
C ASP A 358 11.65 2.50 -26.25
N GLU A 359 12.44 3.51 -25.91
CA GLU A 359 13.52 3.34 -24.92
C GLU A 359 12.97 2.95 -23.56
N VAL A 360 11.98 3.69 -23.06
CA VAL A 360 11.31 3.41 -21.77
C VAL A 360 10.63 2.05 -21.83
N GLU A 361 9.89 1.75 -22.89
CA GLU A 361 9.23 0.44 -23.05
C GLU A 361 10.24 -0.71 -23.00
N ASN A 362 11.37 -0.60 -23.70
CA ASN A 362 12.41 -1.62 -23.74
C ASN A 362 13.07 -1.84 -22.37
N ILE A 363 13.33 -0.75 -21.62
CA ILE A 363 13.88 -0.85 -20.26
C ILE A 363 12.86 -1.50 -19.31
N VAL A 364 11.61 -1.08 -19.37
CA VAL A 364 10.53 -1.69 -18.57
C VAL A 364 10.42 -3.19 -18.85
N ARG A 365 10.44 -3.61 -20.14
CA ARG A 365 10.45 -5.04 -20.52
C ARG A 365 11.60 -5.80 -19.88
N LYS A 366 12.83 -5.25 -20.00
CA LYS A 366 14.03 -5.86 -19.43
C LYS A 366 13.88 -6.10 -17.91
N TYR A 367 13.34 -5.11 -17.19
CA TYR A 367 13.17 -5.24 -15.74
C TYR A 367 11.98 -6.14 -15.36
N LEU A 368 10.95 -6.20 -16.18
CA LEU A 368 9.91 -7.22 -16.04
C LEU A 368 10.47 -8.63 -16.26
N ASP A 369 11.30 -8.85 -17.28
CA ASP A 369 11.96 -10.15 -17.47
C ASP A 369 12.80 -10.55 -16.25
N ILE A 370 13.53 -9.61 -15.65
CA ILE A 370 14.25 -9.84 -14.39
C ILE A 370 13.27 -10.24 -13.29
N ARG A 371 12.19 -9.48 -13.10
CA ARG A 371 11.16 -9.75 -12.07
C ARG A 371 10.58 -11.15 -12.20
N TYR A 372 10.18 -11.54 -13.40
CA TYR A 372 9.55 -12.84 -13.63
C TYR A 372 10.55 -14.00 -13.51
N ARG A 373 11.81 -13.80 -13.88
CA ARG A 373 12.87 -14.79 -13.64
C ARG A 373 13.18 -14.95 -12.15
N MET A 374 13.04 -13.88 -11.37
CA MET A 374 13.20 -13.92 -9.90
C MET A 374 11.94 -14.39 -9.18
N LEU A 375 10.80 -14.56 -9.86
CA LEU A 375 9.53 -14.88 -9.20
C LEU A 375 9.59 -16.14 -8.31
N PRO A 376 10.28 -17.24 -8.69
CA PRO A 376 10.46 -18.38 -7.79
C PRO A 376 11.19 -18.01 -6.49
N TYR A 377 12.22 -17.18 -6.56
CA TYR A 377 12.94 -16.66 -5.39
C TYR A 377 12.00 -15.78 -4.53
N ILE A 378 11.34 -14.81 -5.13
CA ILE A 378 10.42 -13.90 -4.44
C ILE A 378 9.29 -14.68 -3.74
N TYR A 379 8.75 -15.71 -4.41
CA TYR A 379 7.69 -16.54 -3.84
C TYR A 379 8.19 -17.40 -2.67
N SER A 380 9.41 -17.92 -2.76
CA SER A 380 10.05 -18.67 -1.67
C SER A 380 10.33 -17.77 -0.46
N GLU A 381 10.83 -16.57 -0.68
CA GLU A 381 11.01 -15.58 0.39
C GLU A 381 9.67 -15.11 0.98
N SER A 382 8.63 -14.99 0.16
CA SER A 382 7.26 -14.72 0.64
C SER A 382 6.73 -15.84 1.55
N ALA A 383 7.11 -17.08 1.30
CA ALA A 383 6.80 -18.20 2.21
C ALA A 383 7.54 -18.03 3.56
N ARG A 384 8.82 -17.60 3.55
CA ARG A 384 9.54 -17.29 4.78
C ARG A 384 8.88 -16.14 5.57
N VAL A 385 8.39 -15.12 4.89
CA VAL A 385 7.60 -14.05 5.53
C VAL A 385 6.39 -14.63 6.27
N SER A 386 5.65 -15.53 5.63
CA SER A 386 4.39 -16.05 6.17
C SER A 386 4.57 -17.13 7.24
N PHE A 387 5.59 -17.99 7.11
CA PHE A 387 5.77 -19.15 7.99
C PHE A 387 6.84 -18.92 9.08
N ASN A 388 7.81 -18.05 8.83
CA ASN A 388 8.91 -17.80 9.75
C ASN A 388 8.90 -16.36 10.32
N GLY A 389 8.00 -15.50 9.88
CA GLY A 389 7.99 -14.10 10.31
C GLY A 389 9.14 -13.25 9.73
N SER A 390 9.82 -13.72 8.68
CA SER A 390 10.92 -13.00 8.02
C SER A 390 10.45 -11.74 7.28
N THR A 391 11.39 -10.92 6.83
CA THR A 391 11.12 -9.69 6.07
C THR A 391 11.81 -9.76 4.71
N LEU A 392 11.10 -9.48 3.60
CA LEU A 392 11.64 -9.61 2.25
C LEU A 392 12.52 -8.41 1.86
N MET A 393 12.07 -7.18 2.08
CA MET A 393 12.82 -5.95 1.84
C MET A 393 13.36 -5.45 3.17
N ARG A 394 14.71 -5.42 3.33
CA ARG A 394 15.37 -5.30 4.62
C ARG A 394 16.37 -4.14 4.61
N PRO A 395 16.26 -3.13 5.49
CA PRO A 395 17.37 -2.18 5.65
C PRO A 395 18.65 -2.93 6.08
N LEU A 396 19.82 -2.45 5.64
CA LEU A 396 21.09 -3.16 5.87
C LEU A 396 21.36 -3.42 7.35
N VAL A 397 20.90 -2.56 8.24
CA VAL A 397 21.04 -2.74 9.70
C VAL A 397 20.43 -4.03 10.23
N MET A 398 19.43 -4.60 9.54
CA MET A 398 18.83 -5.88 9.96
C MET A 398 19.77 -7.07 9.81
N ASP A 399 20.65 -7.02 8.80
CA ASP A 399 21.56 -8.11 8.47
C ASP A 399 23.01 -7.82 8.90
N PHE A 400 23.37 -6.54 9.09
CA PHE A 400 24.72 -6.05 9.37
C PHE A 400 24.69 -5.07 10.55
N SER A 401 24.16 -5.50 11.68
CA SER A 401 23.95 -4.65 12.88
C SER A 401 25.24 -4.12 13.49
N ASP A 402 26.35 -4.84 13.33
CA ASP A 402 27.67 -4.49 13.88
C ASP A 402 28.46 -3.54 12.97
N ASP A 403 27.98 -3.32 11.75
CA ASP A 403 28.58 -2.42 10.78
C ASP A 403 27.96 -1.02 10.89
N ILE A 404 28.70 -0.09 11.51
CA ILE A 404 28.23 1.29 11.73
C ILE A 404 27.90 2.01 10.41
N ASN A 405 28.60 1.69 9.31
CA ASN A 405 28.36 2.30 8.02
C ASN A 405 27.11 1.74 7.34
N ALA A 406 26.69 0.51 7.69
CA ALA A 406 25.42 -0.05 7.22
C ALA A 406 24.22 0.73 7.78
N LEU A 407 24.32 1.32 8.99
CA LEU A 407 23.28 2.17 9.58
C LEU A 407 23.04 3.45 8.78
N GLU A 408 24.07 3.98 8.12
CA GLU A 408 24.01 5.22 7.35
C GLU A 408 23.47 5.03 5.92
N GLN A 409 23.29 3.77 5.47
CA GLN A 409 22.82 3.45 4.12
C GLN A 409 21.30 3.58 4.00
N LYS A 410 20.82 4.77 3.64
CA LYS A 410 19.39 5.08 3.57
C LYS A 410 18.67 4.49 2.37
N HIS A 411 19.35 4.20 1.26
CA HIS A 411 18.74 3.78 0.00
C HIS A 411 19.18 2.40 -0.47
N GLN A 412 20.21 1.81 0.15
CA GLN A 412 20.62 0.43 -0.09
C GLN A 412 19.86 -0.52 0.83
N PHE A 413 19.49 -1.68 0.32
CA PHE A 413 18.76 -2.66 1.10
C PHE A 413 18.99 -4.08 0.60
N MET A 414 18.75 -5.06 1.48
CA MET A 414 18.68 -6.45 1.09
C MET A 414 17.27 -6.81 0.60
N PHE A 415 17.19 -7.52 -0.50
CA PHE A 415 15.97 -8.14 -0.99
C PHE A 415 16.04 -9.64 -0.80
N GLY A 416 15.43 -10.13 0.28
CA GLY A 416 15.74 -11.42 0.86
C GLY A 416 17.21 -11.51 1.31
N PRO A 417 17.73 -12.71 1.62
CA PRO A 417 19.07 -12.87 2.15
C PRO A 417 20.19 -12.79 1.10
N SER A 418 19.87 -12.76 -0.19
CA SER A 418 20.86 -13.02 -1.25
C SER A 418 21.09 -11.86 -2.22
N LEU A 419 20.27 -10.81 -2.20
CA LEU A 419 20.36 -9.72 -3.16
C LEU A 419 20.54 -8.37 -2.46
N LEU A 420 21.72 -7.75 -2.65
CA LEU A 420 21.93 -6.34 -2.29
C LEU A 420 21.43 -5.46 -3.43
N VAL A 421 20.48 -4.59 -3.12
CA VAL A 421 19.85 -3.65 -4.07
C VAL A 421 20.37 -2.25 -3.79
N VAL A 422 20.85 -1.59 -4.84
CA VAL A 422 21.44 -0.25 -4.77
C VAL A 422 20.81 0.64 -5.82
N PRO A 423 19.69 1.29 -5.51
CA PRO A 423 19.02 2.20 -6.45
C PRO A 423 19.89 3.39 -6.83
N VAL A 424 19.85 3.77 -8.11
CA VAL A 424 20.43 5.04 -8.57
C VAL A 424 19.36 6.13 -8.33
N THR A 425 19.63 7.01 -7.38
CA THR A 425 18.66 7.99 -6.86
C THR A 425 18.93 9.43 -7.28
N GLU A 426 19.73 9.62 -8.33
CA GLU A 426 20.06 10.91 -8.93
C GLU A 426 20.05 10.83 -10.45
N SER A 427 19.78 11.97 -11.11
CA SER A 427 19.77 12.07 -12.57
C SER A 427 21.18 12.04 -13.17
N ASN A 428 21.25 11.66 -14.45
CA ASN A 428 22.44 11.76 -15.28
C ASN A 428 23.68 11.03 -14.72
N LYS A 429 23.47 9.89 -14.03
CA LYS A 429 24.57 9.09 -13.47
C LYS A 429 24.93 7.92 -14.39
N SER A 430 26.17 7.88 -14.84
CA SER A 430 26.78 6.76 -15.58
C SER A 430 27.49 5.74 -14.65
N SER A 431 27.77 6.10 -13.40
CA SER A 431 28.33 5.26 -12.36
C SER A 431 27.70 5.56 -11.01
N TRP A 432 27.72 4.59 -10.11
CA TRP A 432 27.11 4.72 -8.80
C TRP A 432 27.98 4.01 -7.75
N SER A 433 28.14 4.64 -6.58
CA SER A 433 28.88 4.02 -5.48
C SER A 433 28.02 2.99 -4.76
N VAL A 434 28.60 1.84 -4.49
CA VAL A 434 27.97 0.75 -3.74
C VAL A 434 28.74 0.56 -2.45
N TYR A 435 28.03 0.64 -1.33
CA TYR A 435 28.59 0.20 -0.05
C TYR A 435 28.43 -1.31 0.07
N LEU A 436 29.51 -2.01 0.32
CA LEU A 436 29.50 -3.45 0.61
C LEU A 436 29.67 -3.62 2.11
N PRO A 437 28.61 -4.07 2.84
CA PRO A 437 28.70 -4.26 4.27
C PRO A 437 29.74 -5.30 4.66
N GLU A 438 30.42 -5.07 5.77
CA GLU A 438 31.36 -6.03 6.37
C GLU A 438 30.54 -7.16 7.04
N ASN A 439 30.98 -8.39 6.78
CA ASN A 439 30.41 -9.54 7.46
C ASN A 439 31.54 -10.19 8.28
N ASN A 440 31.40 -10.16 9.61
CA ASN A 440 32.38 -10.76 10.52
C ASN A 440 32.49 -12.31 10.39
N ASN A 441 31.63 -12.91 9.57
CA ASN A 441 31.60 -14.35 9.33
C ASN A 441 32.24 -14.79 7.99
N GLY A 442 32.94 -13.88 7.27
CA GLY A 442 33.68 -14.16 6.04
C GLY A 442 32.87 -14.04 4.78
#